data_b167ed475d2ca310457da5a54a83df0f
#
_entry.id   b167ed475d2ca310457da5a54a83df0f
#
_cell.length_a   1.000
_cell.length_b   1.000
_cell.length_c   1.000
_cell.angle_alpha   90.00
_cell.angle_beta   90.00
_cell.angle_gamma   90.00
#
_symmetry.space_group_name_H-M   'P 1'
#
loop_
_entity.id
_entity.type
_entity.pdbx_description
1 polymer ?
#
loop_
_entity_poly.entity_id
_entity_poly.type
_entity_poly.pdbx_seq_one_letter_code
_entity_poly.pdbx_strand_id
1 'polypeptide(L)'
;MGRGKYPEMTIQRILDTAERLFVEKGYDAASLQDIIDATGLSKGAIYHHFASKEDIFYSVCDRIGQRNGQVLAQVRDDPALNGLEKLRAIFKASLQPERQAKMFCMMPYLLDNAKFLASELRSIFSEVVPVFVEPIIRQGMADGSIPTDQPRALAEAMILLSDVWINPIVQPTTPEEIRDRCAVYNQLFRSFGIDGLIDGEVLNTLVDYGRLAHGLSPEGEKCV
;
A
#
# COMPACT_ATOMS: atom_id res chain seq x y z
N MET A 1 15.43 24.72 -27.94
CA MET A 1 14.29 24.77 -27.00
C MET A 1 13.36 23.58 -27.28
N GLY A 2 13.09 22.67 -26.35
CA GLY A 2 12.04 21.64 -26.49
C GLY A 2 12.45 20.18 -26.28
N ARG A 3 13.67 19.83 -25.87
CA ARG A 3 14.08 18.42 -25.69
C ARG A 3 13.80 17.81 -24.30
N GLY A 4 13.39 18.58 -23.29
CA GLY A 4 13.21 18.07 -21.91
C GLY A 4 11.77 17.66 -21.55
N LYS A 5 10.75 18.05 -22.29
CA LYS A 5 9.34 17.84 -21.93
C LYS A 5 8.72 16.55 -22.51
N TYR A 6 9.25 16.05 -23.60
CA TYR A 6 8.72 14.87 -24.30
C TYR A 6 9.05 13.52 -23.65
N PRO A 7 10.27 13.30 -23.09
CA PRO A 7 10.59 12.03 -22.45
C PRO A 7 9.72 11.74 -21.22
N GLU A 8 9.50 12.74 -20.35
CA GLU A 8 8.68 12.58 -19.14
C GLU A 8 7.22 12.26 -19.48
N MET A 9 6.63 12.98 -20.47
CA MET A 9 5.27 12.68 -20.92
C MET A 9 5.16 11.28 -21.53
N THR A 10 6.19 10.81 -22.22
CA THR A 10 6.22 9.45 -22.77
C THR A 10 6.29 8.40 -21.68
N ILE A 11 7.14 8.59 -20.68
CA ILE A 11 7.23 7.71 -19.49
C ILE A 11 5.89 7.66 -18.78
N GLN A 12 5.28 8.80 -18.48
CA GLN A 12 3.96 8.86 -17.82
C GLN A 12 2.89 8.09 -18.63
N ARG A 13 2.83 8.29 -19.94
CA ARG A 13 1.89 7.56 -20.81
C ARG A 13 2.10 6.05 -20.77
N ILE A 14 3.36 5.58 -20.78
CA ILE A 14 3.68 4.16 -20.66
C ILE A 14 3.22 3.63 -19.30
N LEU A 15 3.57 4.32 -18.21
CA LEU A 15 3.24 3.89 -16.85
C LEU A 15 1.73 3.93 -16.58
N ASP A 16 1.00 4.95 -17.05
CA ASP A 16 -0.47 5.02 -16.91
C ASP A 16 -1.15 3.87 -17.64
N THR A 17 -0.69 3.58 -18.87
CA THR A 17 -1.24 2.48 -19.66
C THR A 17 -0.93 1.13 -19.03
N ALA A 18 0.31 0.93 -18.57
CA ALA A 18 0.74 -0.30 -17.93
C ALA A 18 0.00 -0.55 -16.61
N GLU A 19 -0.14 0.49 -15.76
CA GLU A 19 -0.89 0.41 -14.50
C GLU A 19 -2.33 -0.04 -14.77
N ARG A 20 -3.00 0.55 -15.74
CA ARG A 20 -4.36 0.16 -16.14
C ARG A 20 -4.41 -1.30 -16.60
N LEU A 21 -3.51 -1.72 -17.49
CA LEU A 21 -3.49 -3.09 -18.01
C LEU A 21 -3.17 -4.12 -16.93
N PHE A 22 -2.27 -3.82 -15.99
CA PHE A 22 -1.96 -4.70 -14.87
C PHE A 22 -3.14 -4.84 -13.91
N VAL A 23 -3.92 -3.79 -13.71
CA VAL A 23 -5.16 -3.84 -12.91
C VAL A 23 -6.26 -4.62 -13.62
N GLU A 24 -6.46 -4.41 -14.93
CA GLU A 24 -7.53 -5.05 -15.69
C GLU A 24 -7.30 -6.54 -15.97
N LYS A 25 -6.04 -6.94 -16.26
CA LYS A 25 -5.70 -8.29 -16.72
C LYS A 25 -4.84 -9.09 -15.73
N GLY A 26 -4.29 -8.43 -14.71
CA GLY A 26 -3.18 -8.97 -13.91
C GLY A 26 -1.83 -8.85 -14.62
N TYR A 27 -0.74 -8.96 -13.83
CA TYR A 27 0.62 -8.84 -14.38
C TYR A 27 0.92 -9.92 -15.42
N ASP A 28 0.60 -11.19 -15.15
CA ASP A 28 1.00 -12.31 -16.02
C ASP A 28 0.32 -12.26 -17.38
N ALA A 29 -0.97 -11.94 -17.43
CA ALA A 29 -1.73 -11.90 -18.67
C ALA A 29 -1.49 -10.61 -19.48
N ALA A 30 -1.03 -9.52 -18.87
CA ALA A 30 -0.64 -8.31 -19.58
C ALA A 30 0.71 -8.50 -20.28
N SER A 31 0.77 -8.32 -21.60
CA SER A 31 2.00 -8.41 -22.37
C SER A 31 2.60 -7.04 -22.67
N LEU A 32 3.90 -7.02 -22.99
CA LEU A 32 4.55 -5.80 -23.51
C LEU A 32 3.90 -5.32 -24.82
N GLN A 33 3.39 -6.26 -25.64
CA GLN A 33 2.68 -5.92 -26.88
C GLN A 33 1.37 -5.20 -26.58
N ASP A 34 0.61 -5.60 -25.54
CA ASP A 34 -0.58 -4.88 -25.11
C ASP A 34 -0.26 -3.42 -24.74
N ILE A 35 0.87 -3.20 -24.07
CA ILE A 35 1.32 -1.84 -23.72
C ILE A 35 1.68 -1.04 -24.97
N ILE A 36 2.40 -1.64 -25.93
CA ILE A 36 2.75 -1.02 -27.21
C ILE A 36 1.46 -0.61 -27.94
N ASP A 37 0.53 -1.53 -28.10
CA ASP A 37 -0.72 -1.33 -28.86
C ASP A 37 -1.60 -0.26 -28.20
N ALA A 38 -1.75 -0.31 -26.87
CA ALA A 38 -2.57 0.64 -26.12
C ALA A 38 -1.92 2.04 -26.02
N THR A 39 -0.59 2.13 -26.00
CA THR A 39 0.09 3.43 -26.03
C THR A 39 0.18 4.02 -27.44
N GLY A 40 0.13 3.20 -28.49
CA GLY A 40 0.41 3.63 -29.86
C GLY A 40 1.86 4.08 -30.09
N LEU A 41 2.75 3.72 -29.18
CA LEU A 41 4.19 3.99 -29.30
C LEU A 41 4.89 2.89 -30.07
N SER A 42 6.00 3.20 -30.76
CA SER A 42 6.81 2.16 -31.36
C SER A 42 7.51 1.30 -30.29
N LYS A 43 7.77 0.04 -30.60
CA LYS A 43 8.55 -0.86 -29.75
C LYS A 43 9.89 -0.24 -29.33
N GLY A 44 10.60 0.41 -30.25
CA GLY A 44 11.84 1.10 -29.97
C GLY A 44 11.69 2.28 -28.98
N ALA A 45 10.58 3.01 -29.04
CA ALA A 45 10.32 4.09 -28.10
C ALA A 45 10.12 3.57 -26.66
N ILE A 46 9.45 2.42 -26.48
CA ILE A 46 9.29 1.81 -25.16
C ILE A 46 10.62 1.28 -24.64
N TYR A 47 11.36 0.52 -25.46
CA TYR A 47 12.67 -0.04 -25.07
C TYR A 47 13.73 1.02 -24.82
N HIS A 48 13.54 2.25 -25.31
CA HIS A 48 14.42 3.38 -24.96
C HIS A 48 14.30 3.79 -23.48
N HIS A 49 13.14 3.57 -22.87
CA HIS A 49 12.87 3.97 -21.49
C HIS A 49 12.87 2.80 -20.52
N PHE A 50 12.45 1.60 -20.94
CA PHE A 50 12.28 0.42 -20.10
C PHE A 50 12.86 -0.82 -20.77
N ALA A 51 13.70 -1.55 -20.03
CA ALA A 51 14.37 -2.73 -20.56
C ALA A 51 13.43 -3.94 -20.73
N SER A 52 12.35 -4.03 -19.93
CA SER A 52 11.43 -5.15 -19.89
C SER A 52 10.05 -4.77 -19.36
N LYS A 53 9.07 -5.69 -19.47
CA LYS A 53 7.76 -5.56 -18.79
C LYS A 53 7.94 -5.47 -17.27
N GLU A 54 8.88 -6.21 -16.74
CA GLU A 54 9.21 -6.21 -15.31
C GLU A 54 9.73 -4.84 -14.84
N ASP A 55 10.58 -4.19 -15.62
CA ASP A 55 11.08 -2.83 -15.35
C ASP A 55 9.95 -1.79 -15.34
N ILE A 56 9.02 -1.90 -16.29
CA ILE A 56 7.79 -1.08 -16.28
C ILE A 56 6.96 -1.35 -15.02
N PHE A 57 6.81 -2.62 -14.64
CA PHE A 57 6.01 -3.02 -13.48
C PHE A 57 6.58 -2.45 -12.18
N TYR A 58 7.89 -2.57 -11.94
CA TYR A 58 8.53 -1.97 -10.77
C TYR A 58 8.40 -0.44 -10.76
N SER A 59 8.53 0.21 -11.92
CA SER A 59 8.31 1.65 -12.02
C SER A 59 6.86 2.06 -11.73
N VAL A 60 5.88 1.22 -12.05
CA VAL A 60 4.48 1.41 -11.63
C VAL A 60 4.33 1.25 -10.12
N CYS A 61 4.96 0.24 -9.51
CA CYS A 61 4.96 0.03 -8.06
C CYS A 61 5.58 1.22 -7.32
N ASP A 62 6.75 1.68 -7.76
CA ASP A 62 7.42 2.86 -7.18
C ASP A 62 6.54 4.10 -7.24
N ARG A 63 5.85 4.33 -8.36
CA ARG A 63 4.92 5.45 -8.52
C ARG A 63 3.70 5.35 -7.60
N ILE A 64 3.19 4.15 -7.38
CA ILE A 64 2.11 3.90 -6.40
C ILE A 64 2.63 4.19 -4.99
N GLY A 65 3.82 3.71 -4.64
CA GLY A 65 4.48 3.99 -3.37
C GLY A 65 4.66 5.49 -3.11
N GLN A 66 5.15 6.24 -4.10
CA GLN A 66 5.30 7.69 -3.99
C GLN A 66 3.97 8.42 -3.76
N ARG A 67 2.90 8.03 -4.47
CA ARG A 67 1.54 8.58 -4.24
C ARG A 67 1.03 8.26 -2.83
N ASN A 68 1.31 7.05 -2.34
CA ASN A 68 0.97 6.66 -0.99
C ASN A 68 1.75 7.50 0.04
N GLY A 69 3.05 7.69 -0.15
CA GLY A 69 3.88 8.53 0.70
C GLY A 69 3.38 9.98 0.77
N GLN A 70 2.88 10.55 -0.33
CA GLN A 70 2.29 11.89 -0.32
C GLN A 70 1.06 11.99 0.59
N VAL A 71 0.19 10.97 0.57
CA VAL A 71 -0.99 10.95 1.46
C VAL A 71 -0.58 10.77 2.92
N LEU A 72 0.38 9.91 3.20
CA LEU A 72 0.91 9.73 4.55
C LEU A 72 1.57 11.02 5.06
N ALA A 73 2.30 11.73 4.20
CA ALA A 73 2.90 13.02 4.53
C ALA A 73 1.84 14.08 4.85
N GLN A 74 0.74 14.15 4.08
CA GLN A 74 -0.36 15.07 4.37
C GLN A 74 -0.96 14.83 5.76
N VAL A 75 -1.18 13.58 6.14
CA VAL A 75 -1.68 13.24 7.48
C VAL A 75 -0.64 13.58 8.56
N ARG A 76 0.64 13.23 8.35
CA ARG A 76 1.73 13.54 9.29
C ARG A 76 1.84 15.02 9.55
N ASP A 77 1.71 15.84 8.53
CA ASP A 77 1.93 17.29 8.59
C ASP A 77 0.66 18.09 8.90
N ASP A 78 -0.50 17.43 9.11
CA ASP A 78 -1.75 18.10 9.47
C ASP A 78 -1.66 18.69 10.90
N PRO A 79 -1.70 20.03 11.06
CA PRO A 79 -1.58 20.67 12.36
C PRO A 79 -2.84 20.56 13.22
N ALA A 80 -3.97 20.15 12.65
CA ALA A 80 -5.25 20.03 13.37
C ALA A 80 -5.37 18.74 14.19
N LEU A 81 -4.51 17.73 13.91
CA LEU A 81 -4.57 16.43 14.52
C LEU A 81 -3.45 16.22 15.54
N ASN A 82 -3.78 15.62 16.70
CA ASN A 82 -2.79 15.11 17.64
C ASN A 82 -2.16 13.78 17.14
N GLY A 83 -1.13 13.28 17.84
CA GLY A 83 -0.41 12.08 17.41
C GLY A 83 -1.30 10.86 17.26
N LEU A 84 -2.22 10.60 18.19
CA LEU A 84 -3.13 9.45 18.13
C LEU A 84 -4.15 9.59 16.99
N GLU A 85 -4.69 10.77 16.78
CA GLU A 85 -5.61 11.04 15.65
C GLU A 85 -4.92 10.84 14.31
N LYS A 86 -3.65 11.24 14.17
CA LYS A 86 -2.84 10.98 12.98
C LYS A 86 -2.61 9.49 12.73
N LEU A 87 -2.33 8.69 13.77
CA LEU A 87 -2.22 7.23 13.61
C LEU A 87 -3.51 6.62 13.07
N ARG A 88 -4.67 7.01 13.62
CA ARG A 88 -5.99 6.58 13.13
C ARG A 88 -6.23 7.00 11.68
N ALA A 89 -5.88 8.23 11.34
CA ALA A 89 -6.03 8.76 9.99
C ALA A 89 -5.14 8.04 8.98
N ILE A 90 -3.90 7.70 9.34
CA ILE A 90 -3.01 6.87 8.49
C ILE A 90 -3.62 5.50 8.23
N PHE A 91 -4.13 4.82 9.26
CA PHE A 91 -4.80 3.53 9.11
C PHE A 91 -5.95 3.60 8.11
N LYS A 92 -6.86 4.57 8.27
CA LYS A 92 -7.96 4.78 7.32
C LYS A 92 -7.48 5.12 5.92
N ALA A 93 -6.46 5.98 5.80
CA ALA A 93 -5.90 6.37 4.52
C ALA A 93 -5.22 5.22 3.77
N SER A 94 -4.63 4.25 4.47
CA SER A 94 -4.02 3.07 3.86
C SER A 94 -5.03 2.08 3.26
N LEU A 95 -6.28 2.10 3.74
CA LEU A 95 -7.35 1.18 3.34
C LEU A 95 -8.31 1.75 2.29
N GLN A 96 -7.92 2.76 1.53
CA GLN A 96 -8.78 3.32 0.47
C GLN A 96 -9.06 2.28 -0.62
N PRO A 97 -10.35 2.05 -1.02
CA PRO A 97 -10.73 0.98 -1.95
C PRO A 97 -9.99 1.01 -3.29
N GLU A 98 -9.79 2.19 -3.85
CA GLU A 98 -9.08 2.37 -5.12
C GLU A 98 -7.61 1.94 -5.07
N ARG A 99 -6.97 2.09 -3.91
CA ARG A 99 -5.61 1.62 -3.65
C ARG A 99 -5.54 0.12 -3.54
N GLN A 100 -6.45 -0.43 -2.77
CA GLN A 100 -6.47 -1.84 -2.47
C GLN A 100 -6.80 -2.67 -3.71
N ALA A 101 -7.74 -2.24 -4.55
CA ALA A 101 -8.04 -2.90 -5.81
C ALA A 101 -6.78 -3.08 -6.69
N LYS A 102 -5.94 -2.05 -6.79
CA LYS A 102 -4.67 -2.12 -7.52
C LYS A 102 -3.71 -3.11 -6.89
N MET A 103 -3.58 -3.09 -5.57
CA MET A 103 -2.71 -4.01 -4.84
C MET A 103 -3.17 -5.47 -5.00
N PHE A 104 -4.49 -5.76 -4.95
CA PHE A 104 -5.02 -7.11 -5.17
C PHE A 104 -4.61 -7.70 -6.51
N CYS A 105 -4.64 -6.91 -7.58
CA CYS A 105 -4.27 -7.37 -8.92
C CYS A 105 -2.76 -7.59 -9.11
N MET A 106 -1.93 -6.89 -8.35
CA MET A 106 -0.47 -6.89 -8.47
C MET A 106 0.21 -7.80 -7.45
N MET A 107 -0.38 -7.97 -6.28
CA MET A 107 0.22 -8.65 -5.12
C MET A 107 0.59 -10.13 -5.39
N PRO A 108 -0.21 -10.96 -6.10
CA PRO A 108 0.18 -12.34 -6.35
C PRO A 108 1.56 -12.45 -7.01
N TYR A 109 1.84 -11.64 -8.03
CA TYR A 109 3.15 -11.60 -8.66
C TYR A 109 4.25 -11.08 -7.72
N LEU A 110 3.93 -10.07 -6.91
CA LEU A 110 4.89 -9.46 -5.97
C LEU A 110 5.30 -10.43 -4.87
N LEU A 111 4.36 -11.21 -4.34
CA LEU A 111 4.62 -12.20 -3.29
C LEU A 111 5.48 -13.36 -3.78
N ASP A 112 5.37 -13.75 -5.05
CA ASP A 112 6.21 -14.78 -5.67
C ASP A 112 7.62 -14.27 -5.99
N ASN A 113 7.84 -12.93 -5.94
CA ASN A 113 9.14 -12.33 -6.21
C ASN A 113 9.89 -12.02 -4.90
N ALA A 114 10.79 -12.93 -4.51
CA ALA A 114 11.56 -12.80 -3.27
C ALA A 114 12.38 -11.50 -3.16
N LYS A 115 12.88 -10.97 -4.28
CA LYS A 115 13.65 -9.71 -4.29
C LYS A 115 12.74 -8.51 -4.01
N PHE A 116 11.54 -8.51 -4.59
CA PHE A 116 10.55 -7.47 -4.35
C PHE A 116 10.10 -7.50 -2.89
N LEU A 117 9.71 -8.68 -2.39
CA LEU A 117 9.28 -8.84 -0.99
C LEU A 117 10.37 -8.37 0.00
N ALA A 118 11.64 -8.71 -0.26
CA ALA A 118 12.75 -8.25 0.55
C ALA A 118 12.95 -6.72 0.47
N SER A 119 12.66 -6.10 -0.68
CA SER A 119 12.71 -4.64 -0.84
C SER A 119 11.60 -3.96 -0.05
N GLU A 120 10.37 -4.46 -0.14
CA GLU A 120 9.22 -3.94 0.61
C GLU A 120 9.46 -4.02 2.13
N LEU A 121 9.91 -5.17 2.64
CA LEU A 121 10.24 -5.31 4.05
C LEU A 121 11.35 -4.33 4.50
N ARG A 122 12.35 -4.07 3.66
CA ARG A 122 13.39 -3.07 3.98
C ARG A 122 12.83 -1.66 3.98
N SER A 123 11.91 -1.32 3.05
CA SER A 123 11.32 0.02 2.96
C SER A 123 10.54 0.38 4.23
N ILE A 124 9.94 -0.60 4.92
CA ILE A 124 9.30 -0.38 6.22
C ILE A 124 10.30 0.26 7.19
N PHE A 125 11.50 -0.30 7.31
CA PHE A 125 12.51 0.16 8.28
C PHE A 125 13.29 1.39 7.83
N SER A 126 13.51 1.55 6.51
CA SER A 126 14.34 2.63 5.97
C SER A 126 13.55 3.88 5.57
N GLU A 127 12.24 3.76 5.33
CA GLU A 127 11.43 4.84 4.80
C GLU A 127 10.10 5.00 5.56
N VAL A 128 9.21 3.99 5.55
CA VAL A 128 7.85 4.14 6.08
C VAL A 128 7.87 4.52 7.56
N VAL A 129 8.59 3.78 8.36
CA VAL A 129 8.68 4.04 9.80
C VAL A 129 9.38 5.36 10.10
N PRO A 130 10.62 5.64 9.64
CA PRO A 130 11.33 6.85 10.05
C PRO A 130 10.75 8.14 9.44
N VAL A 131 10.12 8.06 8.28
CA VAL A 131 9.61 9.25 7.59
C VAL A 131 8.18 9.58 7.99
N PHE A 132 7.34 8.57 8.22
CA PHE A 132 5.90 8.81 8.42
C PHE A 132 5.42 8.46 9.83
N VAL A 133 5.70 7.27 10.34
CA VAL A 133 5.04 6.75 11.55
C VAL A 133 5.73 7.18 12.84
N GLU A 134 7.04 7.03 12.91
CA GLU A 134 7.81 7.43 14.09
C GLU A 134 7.66 8.93 14.43
N PRO A 135 7.70 9.89 13.47
CA PRO A 135 7.44 11.30 13.75
C PRO A 135 6.06 11.57 14.37
N ILE A 136 5.03 10.83 13.93
CA ILE A 136 3.69 10.93 14.50
C ILE A 136 3.65 10.42 15.93
N ILE A 137 4.29 9.29 16.21
CA ILE A 137 4.37 8.76 17.58
C ILE A 137 5.15 9.74 18.49
N ARG A 138 6.25 10.32 18.01
CA ARG A 138 7.00 11.35 18.75
C ARG A 138 6.17 12.61 19.01
N GLN A 139 5.33 13.02 18.06
CA GLN A 139 4.35 14.08 18.31
C GLN A 139 3.38 13.68 19.41
N GLY A 140 2.81 12.45 19.35
CA GLY A 140 1.90 11.93 20.35
C GLY A 140 2.52 11.83 21.76
N MET A 141 3.83 11.56 21.84
CA MET A 141 4.58 11.67 23.12
C MET A 141 4.62 13.10 23.63
N ALA A 142 4.86 14.06 22.74
CA ALA A 142 4.99 15.47 23.10
C ALA A 142 3.63 16.11 23.47
N ASP A 143 2.54 15.72 22.79
CA ASP A 143 1.19 16.22 23.06
C ASP A 143 0.42 15.41 24.12
N GLY A 144 1.01 14.30 24.59
CA GLY A 144 0.46 13.44 25.63
C GLY A 144 -0.59 12.43 25.13
N SER A 145 -0.84 12.34 23.82
CA SER A 145 -1.83 11.43 23.24
C SER A 145 -1.32 9.98 23.10
N ILE A 146 0.01 9.76 23.14
CA ILE A 146 0.63 8.43 23.04
C ILE A 146 1.67 8.27 24.16
N PRO A 147 1.35 7.53 25.24
CA PRO A 147 2.25 7.34 26.37
C PRO A 147 3.25 6.20 26.09
N THR A 148 4.33 6.48 25.38
CA THR A 148 5.42 5.52 25.12
C THR A 148 6.79 6.19 25.32
N ASP A 149 7.81 5.42 25.61
CA ASP A 149 9.21 5.84 25.65
C ASP A 149 10.05 5.23 24.50
N GLN A 150 9.40 4.38 23.66
CA GLN A 150 10.04 3.64 22.59
C GLN A 150 9.37 3.88 21.22
N PRO A 151 9.38 5.12 20.71
CA PRO A 151 8.60 5.49 19.54
C PRO A 151 8.98 4.70 18.28
N ARG A 152 10.26 4.42 18.09
CA ARG A 152 10.76 3.66 16.93
C ARG A 152 10.29 2.20 16.95
N ALA A 153 10.53 1.49 18.05
CA ALA A 153 10.15 0.09 18.18
C ALA A 153 8.64 -0.10 18.11
N LEU A 154 7.86 0.83 18.69
CA LEU A 154 6.41 0.84 18.60
C LEU A 154 5.93 1.02 17.14
N ALA A 155 6.52 1.96 16.39
CA ALA A 155 6.22 2.17 14.98
C ALA A 155 6.52 0.94 14.14
N GLU A 156 7.68 0.32 14.34
CA GLU A 156 8.10 -0.91 13.63
C GLU A 156 7.12 -2.05 13.89
N ALA A 157 6.76 -2.30 15.14
CA ALA A 157 5.80 -3.34 15.52
C ALA A 157 4.42 -3.07 14.90
N MET A 158 3.95 -1.81 14.94
CA MET A 158 2.66 -1.43 14.36
C MET A 158 2.59 -1.72 12.86
N ILE A 159 3.60 -1.29 12.11
CA ILE A 159 3.60 -1.47 10.64
C ILE A 159 3.79 -2.93 10.26
N LEU A 160 4.70 -3.66 10.88
CA LEU A 160 4.87 -5.09 10.60
C LEU A 160 3.61 -5.90 10.86
N LEU A 161 2.91 -5.62 11.96
CA LEU A 161 1.68 -6.34 12.28
C LEU A 161 0.52 -5.91 11.38
N SER A 162 0.42 -4.64 10.98
CA SER A 162 -0.64 -4.21 10.06
C SER A 162 -0.41 -4.67 8.62
N ASP A 163 0.80 -4.51 8.09
CA ASP A 163 1.08 -4.71 6.67
C ASP A 163 1.33 -6.17 6.31
N VAL A 164 1.79 -6.98 7.29
CA VAL A 164 2.12 -8.39 7.03
C VAL A 164 1.11 -9.34 7.69
N TRP A 165 0.82 -9.16 8.98
CA TRP A 165 0.04 -10.13 9.74
C TRP A 165 -1.49 -9.97 9.60
N ILE A 166 -1.99 -8.72 9.60
CA ILE A 166 -3.42 -8.44 9.44
C ILE A 166 -3.81 -8.38 7.98
N ASN A 167 -2.91 -7.94 7.10
CA ASN A 167 -3.20 -7.65 5.70
C ASN A 167 -3.63 -8.93 4.94
N PRO A 168 -4.91 -9.06 4.54
CA PRO A 168 -5.41 -10.25 3.87
C PRO A 168 -4.88 -10.42 2.44
N ILE A 169 -4.26 -9.40 1.89
CA ILE A 169 -3.59 -9.47 0.57
C ILE A 169 -2.28 -10.24 0.69
N VAL A 170 -1.53 -10.00 1.77
CA VAL A 170 -0.25 -10.68 2.03
C VAL A 170 -0.49 -12.10 2.55
N GLN A 171 -1.44 -12.25 3.44
CA GLN A 171 -1.79 -13.53 4.06
C GLN A 171 -3.30 -13.78 3.86
N PRO A 172 -3.71 -14.46 2.78
CA PRO A 172 -5.12 -14.84 2.59
C PRO A 172 -5.66 -15.56 3.81
N THR A 173 -6.78 -15.07 4.33
CA THR A 173 -7.31 -15.51 5.61
C THR A 173 -8.82 -15.29 5.64
N THR A 174 -9.54 -16.07 6.44
CA THR A 174 -11.00 -15.99 6.53
C THR A 174 -11.44 -14.69 7.20
N PRO A 175 -12.68 -14.23 6.96
CA PRO A 175 -13.24 -13.08 7.66
C PRO A 175 -13.24 -13.20 9.19
N GLU A 176 -13.36 -14.41 9.72
CA GLU A 176 -13.32 -14.68 11.15
C GLU A 176 -11.90 -14.48 11.70
N GLU A 177 -10.92 -15.08 11.07
CA GLU A 177 -9.51 -14.92 11.43
C GLU A 177 -9.05 -13.45 11.34
N ILE A 178 -9.55 -12.66 10.38
CA ILE A 178 -9.26 -11.21 10.32
C ILE A 178 -9.83 -10.51 11.56
N ARG A 179 -11.07 -10.80 11.97
CA ARG A 179 -11.66 -10.23 13.17
C ARG A 179 -10.84 -10.54 14.42
N ASP A 180 -10.41 -11.80 14.56
CA ASP A 180 -9.58 -12.23 15.68
C ASP A 180 -8.24 -11.51 15.70
N ARG A 181 -7.56 -11.43 14.55
CA ARG A 181 -6.29 -10.71 14.44
C ARG A 181 -6.44 -9.21 14.76
N CYS A 182 -7.49 -8.57 14.25
CA CYS A 182 -7.79 -7.17 14.55
C CYS A 182 -8.09 -6.95 16.04
N ALA A 183 -8.80 -7.85 16.68
CA ALA A 183 -9.05 -7.79 18.12
C ALA A 183 -7.76 -7.88 18.93
N VAL A 184 -6.89 -8.84 18.60
CA VAL A 184 -5.57 -8.99 19.23
C VAL A 184 -4.69 -7.76 18.96
N TYR A 185 -4.67 -7.24 17.74
CA TYR A 185 -3.93 -6.02 17.40
C TYR A 185 -4.36 -4.84 18.27
N ASN A 186 -5.65 -4.56 18.33
CA ASN A 186 -6.17 -3.48 19.18
C ASN A 186 -5.84 -3.70 20.66
N GLN A 187 -5.87 -4.93 21.15
CA GLN A 187 -5.52 -5.25 22.54
C GLN A 187 -4.03 -5.01 22.82
N LEU A 188 -3.13 -5.39 21.90
CA LEU A 188 -1.70 -5.16 22.03
C LEU A 188 -1.39 -3.66 22.14
N PHE A 189 -1.96 -2.85 21.26
CA PHE A 189 -1.65 -1.41 21.24
C PHE A 189 -2.40 -0.60 22.30
N ARG A 190 -3.49 -1.12 22.84
CA ARG A 190 -4.16 -0.53 24.02
C ARG A 190 -3.23 -0.48 25.24
N SER A 191 -2.34 -1.46 25.41
CA SER A 191 -1.35 -1.45 26.49
C SER A 191 -0.36 -0.28 26.40
N PHE A 192 -0.21 0.31 25.23
CA PHE A 192 0.57 1.53 24.97
C PHE A 192 -0.29 2.80 24.91
N GLY A 193 -1.54 2.75 25.42
CA GLY A 193 -2.46 3.89 25.37
C GLY A 193 -3.02 4.22 23.99
N ILE A 194 -2.77 3.36 23.01
CA ILE A 194 -3.24 3.53 21.63
C ILE A 194 -4.52 2.70 21.47
N ASP A 195 -5.67 3.35 21.55
CA ASP A 195 -6.97 2.68 21.42
C ASP A 195 -7.68 3.06 20.12
N GLY A 196 -8.45 2.13 19.55
CA GLY A 196 -9.32 2.37 18.40
C GLY A 196 -8.58 2.64 17.10
N LEU A 197 -7.44 2.01 16.86
CA LEU A 197 -6.76 2.05 15.55
C LEU A 197 -7.59 1.34 14.47
N ILE A 198 -8.09 0.16 14.82
CA ILE A 198 -9.01 -0.62 13.98
C ILE A 198 -10.40 -0.45 14.57
N ASP A 199 -11.14 0.55 14.09
CA ASP A 199 -12.54 0.75 14.41
C ASP A 199 -13.45 -0.15 13.54
N GLY A 200 -14.77 -0.03 13.70
CA GLY A 200 -15.72 -0.86 12.97
C GLY A 200 -15.68 -0.65 11.45
N GLU A 201 -15.37 0.55 10.98
CA GLU A 201 -15.24 0.87 9.56
C GLU A 201 -13.99 0.21 8.97
N VAL A 202 -12.85 0.37 9.64
CA VAL A 202 -11.57 -0.26 9.27
C VAL A 202 -11.70 -1.79 9.27
N LEU A 203 -12.32 -2.35 10.32
CA LEU A 203 -12.54 -3.79 10.42
C LEU A 203 -13.39 -4.33 9.26
N ASN A 204 -14.51 -3.68 8.93
CA ASN A 204 -15.37 -4.11 7.84
C ASN A 204 -14.61 -4.06 6.51
N THR A 205 -13.85 -3.02 6.26
CA THR A 205 -13.01 -2.88 5.06
C THR A 205 -11.98 -4.03 4.95
N LEU A 206 -11.30 -4.37 6.04
CA LEU A 206 -10.35 -5.51 6.06
C LEU A 206 -11.04 -6.85 5.82
N VAL A 207 -12.23 -7.04 6.38
CA VAL A 207 -13.05 -8.25 6.15
C VAL A 207 -13.47 -8.37 4.68
N ASP A 208 -13.85 -7.26 4.05
CA ASP A 208 -14.21 -7.25 2.63
C ASP A 208 -13.00 -7.55 1.74
N TYR A 209 -11.82 -7.06 2.10
CA TYR A 209 -10.58 -7.44 1.42
C TYR A 209 -10.24 -8.92 1.59
N GLY A 210 -10.49 -9.49 2.77
CA GLY A 210 -10.35 -10.94 2.97
C GLY A 210 -11.27 -11.74 2.06
N ARG A 211 -12.51 -11.31 1.87
CA ARG A 211 -13.45 -11.94 0.91
C ARG A 211 -12.92 -11.86 -0.53
N LEU A 212 -12.46 -10.69 -0.96
CA LEU A 212 -11.88 -10.50 -2.28
C LEU A 212 -10.64 -11.38 -2.50
N ALA A 213 -9.77 -11.52 -1.50
CA ALA A 213 -8.61 -12.40 -1.56
C ALA A 213 -8.98 -13.89 -1.77
N HIS A 214 -10.19 -14.30 -1.36
CA HIS A 214 -10.76 -15.64 -1.60
C HIS A 214 -11.62 -15.73 -2.87
N GLY A 215 -11.62 -14.70 -3.73
CA GLY A 215 -12.45 -14.66 -4.95
C GLY A 215 -13.96 -14.53 -4.66
N LEU A 216 -14.31 -13.95 -3.53
CA LEU A 216 -15.68 -13.65 -3.15
C LEU A 216 -15.95 -12.16 -3.33
N SER A 217 -17.16 -11.78 -3.76
CA SER A 217 -17.59 -10.39 -3.72
C SER A 217 -17.71 -9.89 -2.28
N PRO A 218 -17.77 -8.57 -2.03
CA PRO A 218 -18.06 -8.01 -0.71
C PRO A 218 -19.38 -8.56 -0.11
N GLU A 219 -20.32 -8.92 -0.96
CA GLU A 219 -21.61 -9.53 -0.60
C GLU A 219 -21.52 -11.04 -0.35
N GLY A 220 -20.35 -11.67 -0.58
CA GLY A 220 -20.09 -13.08 -0.32
C GLY A 220 -20.43 -14.03 -1.47
N GLU A 221 -20.79 -13.51 -2.64
CA GLU A 221 -20.99 -14.29 -3.85
C GLU A 221 -19.64 -14.54 -4.58
N LYS A 222 -19.49 -15.68 -5.25
CA LYS A 222 -18.26 -15.94 -6.04
C LYS A 222 -18.13 -14.94 -7.18
N CYS A 223 -17.00 -14.23 -7.24
CA CYS A 223 -16.65 -13.47 -8.44
C CYS A 223 -16.43 -14.46 -9.59
N VAL A 224 -17.23 -14.32 -10.65
CA VAL A 224 -17.17 -15.16 -11.88
C VAL A 224 -15.97 -14.74 -12.71
#